data_091d67e27a96267196febb8e6471c056
#
_entry.id   091d67e27a96267196febb8e6471c056
#
_cell.length_a   1.000
_cell.length_b   1.000
_cell.length_c   1.000
_cell.angle_alpha   90.00
_cell.angle_beta   90.00
_cell.angle_gamma   90.00
#
_symmetry.space_group_name_H-M   'P 1'
#
loop_
_entity.id
_entity.type
_entity.pdbx_description
1 polymer ?
#
loop_
_entity_poly.entity_id
_entity_poly.type
_entity_poly.pdbx_seq_one_letter_code
_entity_poly.pdbx_strand_id
1 'polypeptide(L)'
;MPPNTKPIPKSVLIFGAAAHIGRPLAEFLQREAPSIKLRLATSSPAKVSTLQAAFPAAEVVEANFSDEPSLLRATAGMEGVFIITPGGTDEGAAATNIISALKAHNSAIHILKLVGLQPEANPRRIPESLRNSLSLPVQHALAKRMFDESGLPVTYLNIGATFMDNFFWMKRGLKEERKLIWPERLIPWIDPRDIAEVAGTLLLSPNQRHIGQFHTVNNGHDLMRFQDVAELMTEVWGEKIAYDSSKEAFFEEYGPHMGEKVKYLYEFFRYEEQNEVVWAPNKFVEITLGRKPKTVREWLEEHKEALLN
;
A
#
# COMPACT_ATOMS: atom_id res chain seq x y z
N MET A 1 33.82 -10.36 -10.63
CA MET A 1 32.59 -10.65 -9.87
C MET A 1 31.53 -11.02 -10.88
N PRO A 2 30.72 -12.06 -10.70
CA PRO A 2 29.60 -12.29 -11.58
C PRO A 2 28.69 -11.04 -11.55
N PRO A 3 28.12 -10.65 -12.66
CA PRO A 3 27.25 -9.48 -12.70
C PRO A 3 26.12 -9.71 -11.67
N ASN A 4 25.85 -8.67 -10.84
CA ASN A 4 24.74 -8.68 -9.89
C ASN A 4 23.40 -8.59 -10.64
N THR A 5 23.11 -9.58 -11.47
CA THR A 5 21.92 -9.63 -12.31
C THR A 5 21.05 -10.82 -11.97
N LYS A 6 19.74 -10.59 -11.94
CA LYS A 6 18.72 -11.63 -11.89
C LYS A 6 17.98 -11.71 -13.23
N PRO A 7 17.36 -12.84 -13.58
CA PRO A 7 16.43 -12.88 -14.70
C PRO A 7 15.21 -11.99 -14.40
N ILE A 8 14.60 -11.49 -15.49
CA ILE A 8 13.30 -10.83 -15.42
C ILE A 8 12.21 -11.91 -15.34
N PRO A 9 11.26 -11.82 -14.41
CA PRO A 9 10.18 -12.79 -14.30
C PRO A 9 9.38 -12.92 -15.60
N LYS A 10 9.11 -14.14 -16.06
CA LYS A 10 8.24 -14.42 -17.21
C LYS A 10 6.77 -14.50 -16.84
N SER A 11 6.49 -14.62 -15.55
CA SER A 11 5.15 -14.64 -15.00
C SER A 11 5.11 -13.84 -13.71
N VAL A 12 4.03 -13.09 -13.46
CA VAL A 12 3.85 -12.27 -12.25
C VAL A 12 2.48 -12.52 -11.66
N LEU A 13 2.48 -12.89 -10.38
CA LEU A 13 1.28 -12.96 -9.54
C LEU A 13 1.11 -11.65 -8.77
N ILE A 14 -0.09 -11.07 -8.82
CA ILE A 14 -0.43 -9.85 -8.10
C ILE A 14 -1.55 -10.15 -7.11
N PHE A 15 -1.24 -10.16 -5.81
CA PHE A 15 -2.26 -10.15 -4.76
C PHE A 15 -2.85 -8.76 -4.62
N GLY A 16 -4.16 -8.68 -4.31
CA GLY A 16 -4.86 -7.40 -4.23
C GLY A 16 -5.04 -6.71 -5.59
N ALA A 17 -5.10 -7.47 -6.69
CA ALA A 17 -5.18 -6.97 -8.05
C ALA A 17 -6.42 -6.09 -8.35
N ALA A 18 -7.46 -6.16 -7.53
CA ALA A 18 -8.64 -5.30 -7.65
C ALA A 18 -8.55 -4.00 -6.83
N ALA A 19 -7.43 -3.77 -6.12
CA ALA A 19 -7.24 -2.62 -5.24
C ALA A 19 -6.39 -1.52 -5.90
N HIS A 20 -6.28 -0.39 -5.22
CA HIS A 20 -5.71 0.87 -5.71
C HIS A 20 -4.21 0.84 -6.07
N ILE A 21 -3.47 -0.19 -5.65
CA ILE A 21 -2.07 -0.41 -6.06
C ILE A 21 -1.97 -1.59 -7.03
N GLY A 22 -2.67 -2.70 -6.73
CA GLY A 22 -2.55 -3.92 -7.53
C GLY A 22 -3.09 -3.77 -8.95
N ARG A 23 -4.19 -3.02 -9.14
CA ARG A 23 -4.75 -2.77 -10.46
C ARG A 23 -3.84 -1.89 -11.33
N PRO A 24 -3.35 -0.73 -10.88
CA PRO A 24 -2.37 0.04 -11.64
C PRO A 24 -1.07 -0.74 -11.93
N LEU A 25 -0.63 -1.63 -11.03
CA LEU A 25 0.51 -2.51 -11.29
C LEU A 25 0.22 -3.50 -12.43
N ALA A 26 -0.96 -4.09 -12.47
CA ALA A 26 -1.35 -4.97 -13.58
C ALA A 26 -1.41 -4.21 -14.92
N GLU A 27 -1.98 -3.00 -14.92
CA GLU A 27 -2.04 -2.10 -16.09
C GLU A 27 -0.63 -1.70 -16.56
N PHE A 28 0.27 -1.35 -15.62
CA PHE A 28 1.66 -1.05 -15.91
C PHE A 28 2.38 -2.23 -16.57
N LEU A 29 2.32 -3.41 -15.98
CA LEU A 29 2.99 -4.60 -16.51
C LEU A 29 2.42 -5.02 -17.87
N GLN A 30 1.12 -4.89 -18.09
CA GLN A 30 0.50 -5.17 -19.38
C GLN A 30 0.99 -4.22 -20.48
N ARG A 31 1.24 -2.95 -20.15
CA ARG A 31 1.75 -1.93 -21.07
C ARG A 31 3.25 -2.09 -21.32
N GLU A 32 4.06 -2.21 -20.27
CA GLU A 32 5.52 -2.16 -20.37
C GLU A 32 6.15 -3.52 -20.71
N ALA A 33 5.49 -4.61 -20.39
CA ALA A 33 5.99 -5.97 -20.57
C ALA A 33 4.88 -6.94 -21.01
N PRO A 34 4.26 -6.75 -22.19
CA PRO A 34 3.09 -7.51 -22.63
C PRO A 34 3.34 -9.01 -22.81
N SER A 35 4.59 -9.44 -22.84
CA SER A 35 4.97 -10.86 -22.93
C SER A 35 4.93 -11.58 -21.57
N ILE A 36 4.84 -10.85 -20.46
CA ILE A 36 4.75 -11.43 -19.11
C ILE A 36 3.34 -12.00 -18.90
N LYS A 37 3.29 -13.24 -18.42
CA LYS A 37 2.03 -13.87 -18.02
C LYS A 37 1.58 -13.30 -16.69
N LEU A 38 0.44 -12.61 -16.66
CA LEU A 38 -0.14 -12.08 -15.44
C LEU A 38 -1.13 -13.08 -14.84
N ARG A 39 -1.01 -13.29 -13.52
CA ARG A 39 -2.02 -13.92 -12.69
C ARG A 39 -2.48 -12.91 -11.64
N LEU A 40 -3.77 -12.62 -11.63
CA LEU A 40 -4.40 -11.60 -10.79
C LEU A 40 -5.21 -12.28 -9.70
N ALA A 41 -4.79 -12.09 -8.45
CA ALA A 41 -5.43 -12.71 -7.30
C ALA A 41 -6.36 -11.73 -6.58
N THR A 42 -7.55 -12.20 -6.24
CA THR A 42 -8.51 -11.51 -5.36
C THR A 42 -9.09 -12.47 -4.34
N SER A 43 -9.31 -12.00 -3.11
CA SER A 43 -10.03 -12.76 -2.08
C SER A 43 -11.56 -12.65 -2.19
N SER A 44 -12.06 -11.85 -3.14
CA SER A 44 -13.49 -11.65 -3.35
C SER A 44 -13.95 -12.33 -4.64
N PRO A 45 -14.73 -13.42 -4.56
CA PRO A 45 -15.29 -14.09 -5.74
C PRO A 45 -16.08 -13.14 -6.66
N ALA A 46 -16.79 -12.18 -6.06
CA ALA A 46 -17.55 -11.18 -6.80
C ALA A 46 -16.69 -10.28 -7.71
N LYS A 47 -15.40 -10.15 -7.45
CA LYS A 47 -14.47 -9.34 -8.24
C LYS A 47 -13.78 -10.11 -9.36
N VAL A 48 -13.89 -11.43 -9.41
CA VAL A 48 -13.22 -12.28 -10.41
C VAL A 48 -13.69 -11.92 -11.82
N SER A 49 -14.98 -11.86 -12.06
CA SER A 49 -15.54 -11.53 -13.38
C SER A 49 -15.17 -10.11 -13.84
N THR A 50 -15.20 -9.15 -12.92
CA THR A 50 -14.82 -7.76 -13.21
C THR A 50 -13.33 -7.64 -13.57
N LEU A 51 -12.46 -8.33 -12.85
CA LEU A 51 -11.02 -8.38 -13.17
C LEU A 51 -10.77 -9.09 -14.50
N GLN A 52 -11.45 -10.22 -14.75
CA GLN A 52 -11.30 -10.94 -16.01
C GLN A 52 -11.76 -10.12 -17.22
N ALA A 53 -12.83 -9.34 -17.06
CA ALA A 53 -13.29 -8.43 -18.12
C ALA A 53 -12.30 -7.29 -18.37
N ALA A 54 -11.68 -6.76 -17.30
CA ALA A 54 -10.68 -5.68 -17.40
C ALA A 54 -9.32 -6.16 -17.96
N PHE A 55 -8.95 -7.42 -17.69
CA PHE A 55 -7.69 -8.04 -18.10
C PHE A 55 -7.93 -9.38 -18.82
N PRO A 56 -8.45 -9.37 -20.07
CA PRO A 56 -8.84 -10.60 -20.76
C PRO A 56 -7.69 -11.60 -20.98
N ALA A 57 -6.47 -11.11 -21.11
CA ALA A 57 -5.27 -11.92 -21.32
C ALA A 57 -4.63 -12.47 -20.02
N ALA A 58 -5.06 -11.98 -18.86
CA ALA A 58 -4.56 -12.43 -17.56
C ALA A 58 -5.38 -13.62 -17.04
N GLU A 59 -4.73 -14.48 -16.27
CA GLU A 59 -5.42 -15.49 -15.48
C GLU A 59 -5.91 -14.85 -14.17
N VAL A 60 -7.21 -14.90 -13.89
CA VAL A 60 -7.79 -14.39 -12.65
C VAL A 60 -8.13 -15.55 -11.73
N VAL A 61 -7.63 -15.48 -10.49
CA VAL A 61 -7.79 -16.54 -9.49
C VAL A 61 -8.34 -15.99 -8.18
N GLU A 62 -9.13 -16.81 -7.50
CA GLU A 62 -9.46 -16.56 -6.11
C GLU A 62 -8.32 -17.06 -5.22
N ALA A 63 -7.81 -16.18 -4.33
CA ALA A 63 -6.79 -16.54 -3.36
C ALA A 63 -6.97 -15.74 -2.07
N ASN A 64 -6.97 -16.45 -0.95
CA ASN A 64 -7.15 -15.90 0.38
C ASN A 64 -5.96 -16.27 1.27
N PHE A 65 -5.39 -15.31 1.98
CA PHE A 65 -4.25 -15.54 2.89
C PHE A 65 -4.56 -16.49 4.06
N SER A 66 -5.84 -16.71 4.40
CA SER A 66 -6.27 -17.71 5.39
C SER A 66 -6.57 -19.09 4.79
N ASP A 67 -6.48 -19.27 3.45
CA ASP A 67 -6.73 -20.52 2.75
C ASP A 67 -5.46 -20.98 2.00
N GLU A 68 -4.62 -21.79 2.67
CA GLU A 68 -3.36 -22.29 2.10
C GLU A 68 -3.55 -23.02 0.77
N PRO A 69 -4.57 -23.90 0.57
CA PRO A 69 -4.82 -24.50 -0.74
C PRO A 69 -5.04 -23.49 -1.87
N SER A 70 -5.71 -22.35 -1.61
CA SER A 70 -5.88 -21.30 -2.63
C SER A 70 -4.56 -20.62 -2.96
N LEU A 71 -3.70 -20.41 -1.97
CA LEU A 71 -2.37 -19.82 -2.16
C LEU A 71 -1.44 -20.78 -2.93
N LEU A 72 -1.49 -22.08 -2.65
CA LEU A 72 -0.75 -23.08 -3.42
C LEU A 72 -1.14 -23.03 -4.90
N ARG A 73 -2.43 -23.00 -5.22
CA ARG A 73 -2.87 -22.83 -6.61
C ARG A 73 -2.41 -21.53 -7.24
N ALA A 74 -2.53 -20.41 -6.48
CA ALA A 74 -2.19 -19.09 -6.99
C ALA A 74 -0.69 -18.92 -7.26
N THR A 75 0.19 -19.51 -6.45
CA THR A 75 1.65 -19.36 -6.56
C THR A 75 2.30 -20.33 -7.54
N ALA A 76 1.57 -21.33 -8.01
CA ALA A 76 2.11 -22.38 -8.89
C ALA A 76 2.73 -21.79 -10.17
N GLY A 77 4.05 -21.99 -10.36
CA GLY A 77 4.79 -21.55 -11.54
C GLY A 77 4.99 -20.04 -11.67
N MET A 78 4.73 -19.25 -10.62
CA MET A 78 4.92 -17.80 -10.65
C MET A 78 6.36 -17.43 -10.27
N GLU A 79 7.02 -16.65 -11.14
CA GLU A 79 8.40 -16.21 -10.97
C GLU A 79 8.49 -14.85 -10.24
N GLY A 80 7.61 -13.91 -10.55
CA GLY A 80 7.45 -12.64 -9.83
C GLY A 80 6.20 -12.67 -8.97
N VAL A 81 6.25 -12.10 -7.75
CA VAL A 81 5.08 -12.04 -6.88
C VAL A 81 5.00 -10.67 -6.20
N PHE A 82 3.86 -10.01 -6.31
CA PHE A 82 3.55 -8.81 -5.54
C PHE A 82 2.56 -9.15 -4.43
N ILE A 83 2.93 -8.85 -3.19
CA ILE A 83 2.15 -9.18 -2.00
C ILE A 83 1.72 -7.90 -1.27
N ILE A 84 0.42 -7.67 -1.23
CA ILE A 84 -0.24 -6.71 -0.36
C ILE A 84 -1.34 -7.43 0.41
N THR A 85 -1.38 -7.25 1.72
CA THR A 85 -2.39 -7.82 2.59
C THR A 85 -3.46 -6.77 2.93
N PRO A 86 -4.74 -7.13 2.99
CA PRO A 86 -5.79 -6.20 3.43
C PRO A 86 -5.57 -5.75 4.87
N GLY A 87 -6.01 -4.52 5.18
CA GLY A 87 -5.99 -4.03 6.55
C GLY A 87 -6.82 -4.92 7.50
N GLY A 88 -6.28 -5.20 8.69
CA GLY A 88 -6.89 -6.11 9.67
C GLY A 88 -6.62 -7.60 9.43
N THR A 89 -5.74 -7.94 8.51
CA THR A 89 -5.25 -9.31 8.32
C THR A 89 -4.34 -9.71 9.49
N ASP A 90 -4.48 -10.95 9.95
CA ASP A 90 -3.45 -11.59 10.78
C ASP A 90 -2.22 -11.86 9.90
N GLU A 91 -1.27 -10.95 9.93
CA GLU A 91 -0.05 -10.99 9.09
C GLU A 91 0.84 -12.20 9.44
N GLY A 92 0.79 -12.68 10.68
CA GLY A 92 1.53 -13.88 11.09
C GLY A 92 0.99 -15.14 10.42
N ALA A 93 -0.31 -15.35 10.49
CA ALA A 93 -0.98 -16.47 9.83
C ALA A 93 -0.87 -16.35 8.29
N ALA A 94 -1.09 -15.16 7.75
CA ALA A 94 -0.94 -14.90 6.33
C ALA A 94 0.48 -15.17 5.82
N ALA A 95 1.51 -14.71 6.55
CA ALA A 95 2.90 -14.97 6.20
C ALA A 95 3.24 -16.46 6.25
N THR A 96 2.76 -17.20 7.27
CA THR A 96 2.94 -18.65 7.36
C THR A 96 2.43 -19.33 6.10
N ASN A 97 1.18 -19.08 5.72
CA ASN A 97 0.53 -19.74 4.60
C ASN A 97 1.18 -19.38 3.25
N ILE A 98 1.46 -18.11 3.01
CA ILE A 98 2.04 -17.69 1.71
C ILE A 98 3.51 -18.12 1.57
N ILE A 99 4.31 -18.11 2.64
CA ILE A 99 5.68 -18.61 2.63
C ILE A 99 5.70 -20.12 2.36
N SER A 100 4.79 -20.88 2.99
CA SER A 100 4.61 -22.32 2.73
C SER A 100 4.33 -22.56 1.24
N ALA A 101 3.35 -21.86 0.68
CA ALA A 101 2.96 -22.01 -0.72
C ALA A 101 4.08 -21.63 -1.71
N LEU A 102 4.81 -20.55 -1.45
CA LEU A 102 5.94 -20.11 -2.29
C LEU A 102 7.11 -21.12 -2.25
N LYS A 103 7.42 -21.66 -1.06
CA LYS A 103 8.47 -22.67 -0.90
C LYS A 103 8.10 -24.01 -1.56
N ALA A 104 6.83 -24.39 -1.49
CA ALA A 104 6.38 -25.65 -2.11
C ALA A 104 6.64 -25.69 -3.63
N HIS A 105 6.51 -24.57 -4.31
CA HIS A 105 6.77 -24.46 -5.75
C HIS A 105 8.20 -24.06 -6.11
N ASN A 106 8.88 -23.32 -5.25
CA ASN A 106 10.26 -22.85 -5.43
C ASN A 106 10.53 -22.19 -6.80
N SER A 107 9.51 -21.52 -7.36
CA SER A 107 9.58 -20.86 -8.67
C SER A 107 9.84 -19.36 -8.58
N ALA A 108 9.58 -18.74 -7.43
CA ALA A 108 9.70 -17.31 -7.25
C ALA A 108 11.16 -16.84 -7.27
N ILE A 109 11.48 -15.95 -8.19
CA ILE A 109 12.81 -15.35 -8.33
C ILE A 109 12.86 -13.89 -7.83
N HIS A 110 11.70 -13.25 -7.65
CA HIS A 110 11.58 -11.92 -7.06
C HIS A 110 10.20 -11.72 -6.44
N ILE A 111 10.17 -11.42 -5.17
CA ILE A 111 8.95 -11.12 -4.41
C ILE A 111 9.03 -9.68 -3.94
N LEU A 112 7.99 -8.90 -4.21
CA LEU A 112 7.79 -7.58 -3.62
C LEU A 112 6.72 -7.67 -2.54
N LYS A 113 7.10 -7.45 -1.29
CA LYS A 113 6.16 -7.38 -0.15
C LYS A 113 5.95 -5.93 0.26
N LEU A 114 4.70 -5.48 0.18
CA LEU A 114 4.31 -4.20 0.72
C LEU A 114 4.17 -4.30 2.23
N VAL A 115 4.74 -3.33 2.95
CA VAL A 115 4.67 -3.24 4.42
C VAL A 115 4.44 -1.79 4.85
N GLY A 116 3.98 -1.57 6.08
CA GLY A 116 3.84 -0.25 6.71
C GLY A 116 4.54 -0.24 8.06
N LEU A 117 5.89 -0.28 8.04
CA LEU A 117 6.69 -0.24 9.25
C LEU A 117 7.03 1.21 9.61
N GLN A 118 6.74 1.59 10.82
CA GLN A 118 7.08 2.91 11.34
C GLN A 118 8.59 3.03 11.64
N PRO A 119 9.19 4.23 11.47
CA PRO A 119 10.63 4.41 11.64
C PRO A 119 11.08 4.15 13.08
N GLU A 120 10.23 4.37 14.05
CA GLU A 120 10.53 4.23 15.48
C GLU A 120 9.56 3.29 16.18
N ALA A 121 9.24 2.17 15.58
CA ALA A 121 8.38 1.16 16.19
C ALA A 121 9.04 0.58 17.45
N ASN A 122 9.15 1.39 18.53
CA ASN A 122 9.53 0.89 19.82
C ASN A 122 8.32 0.19 20.45
N PRO A 123 8.34 -1.14 20.57
CA PRO A 123 7.19 -1.89 21.11
C PRO A 123 6.78 -1.44 22.53
N ARG A 124 7.68 -0.82 23.27
CA ARG A 124 7.41 -0.30 24.63
C ARG A 124 6.55 0.98 24.62
N ARG A 125 6.56 1.72 23.51
CA ARG A 125 5.76 2.96 23.33
C ARG A 125 4.41 2.71 22.69
N ILE A 126 4.22 1.55 22.05
CA ILE A 126 2.94 1.19 21.44
C ILE A 126 1.91 0.94 22.55
N PRO A 127 0.78 1.64 22.57
CA PRO A 127 -0.31 1.40 23.52
C PRO A 127 -0.75 -0.08 23.54
N GLU A 128 -1.17 -0.57 24.69
CA GLU A 128 -1.60 -1.97 24.83
C GLU A 128 -2.75 -2.32 23.87
N SER A 129 -3.71 -1.41 23.70
CA SER A 129 -4.81 -1.54 22.75
C SER A 129 -4.34 -1.75 21.31
N LEU A 130 -3.27 -1.07 20.89
CA LEU A 130 -2.67 -1.23 19.58
C LEU A 130 -1.75 -2.46 19.49
N ARG A 131 -1.08 -2.81 20.58
CA ARG A 131 -0.15 -3.94 20.65
C ARG A 131 -0.87 -5.29 20.54
N ASN A 132 -2.02 -5.40 21.17
CA ASN A 132 -2.82 -6.63 21.21
C ASN A 132 -3.84 -6.73 20.08
N SER A 133 -3.83 -5.79 19.14
CA SER A 133 -4.71 -5.76 17.98
C SER A 133 -3.99 -6.19 16.71
N LEU A 134 -4.74 -6.34 15.64
CA LEU A 134 -4.19 -6.53 14.29
C LEU A 134 -3.65 -5.21 13.72
N SER A 135 -2.80 -4.51 14.50
CA SER A 135 -2.24 -3.21 14.11
C SER A 135 -1.10 -3.35 13.13
N LEU A 136 -1.07 -2.49 12.11
CA LEU A 136 -0.04 -2.48 11.07
C LEU A 136 1.40 -2.47 11.63
N PRO A 137 1.77 -1.61 12.61
CA PRO A 137 3.15 -1.54 13.09
C PRO A 137 3.68 -2.85 13.66
N VAL A 138 2.82 -3.57 14.41
CA VAL A 138 3.22 -4.83 15.05
C VAL A 138 3.14 -5.98 14.06
N GLN A 139 2.07 -6.07 13.32
CA GLN A 139 1.78 -7.18 12.41
C GLN A 139 2.75 -7.20 11.23
N HIS A 140 3.04 -6.05 10.61
CA HIS A 140 4.00 -5.98 9.51
C HIS A 140 5.44 -6.28 9.96
N ALA A 141 5.82 -5.92 11.19
CA ALA A 141 7.13 -6.26 11.73
C ALA A 141 7.29 -7.78 11.93
N LEU A 142 6.22 -8.45 12.39
CA LEU A 142 6.19 -9.90 12.51
C LEU A 142 6.31 -10.57 11.13
N ALA A 143 5.48 -10.19 10.18
CA ALA A 143 5.51 -10.75 8.82
C ALA A 143 6.89 -10.55 8.16
N LYS A 144 7.47 -9.33 8.28
CA LYS A 144 8.81 -9.04 7.74
C LYS A 144 9.84 -10.01 8.29
N ARG A 145 9.89 -10.22 9.61
CA ARG A 145 10.82 -11.17 10.23
C ARG A 145 10.66 -12.59 9.66
N MET A 146 9.42 -13.07 9.52
CA MET A 146 9.14 -14.40 8.97
C MET A 146 9.62 -14.54 7.52
N PHE A 147 9.42 -13.50 6.70
CA PHE A 147 9.95 -13.49 5.34
C PHE A 147 11.48 -13.43 5.31
N ASP A 148 12.14 -12.65 6.17
CA ASP A 148 13.62 -12.61 6.28
C ASP A 148 14.19 -14.00 6.64
N GLU A 149 13.55 -14.70 7.57
CA GLU A 149 13.95 -16.04 8.01
C GLU A 149 13.60 -17.13 6.96
N SER A 150 12.75 -16.82 6.00
CA SER A 150 12.28 -17.78 5.01
C SER A 150 13.32 -18.17 3.95
N GLY A 151 14.30 -17.31 3.68
CA GLY A 151 15.25 -17.44 2.58
C GLY A 151 14.69 -17.14 1.20
N LEU A 152 13.45 -16.66 1.08
CA LEU A 152 12.84 -16.25 -0.17
C LEU A 152 13.44 -14.93 -0.72
N PRO A 153 13.45 -14.70 -2.04
CA PRO A 153 14.06 -13.52 -2.66
C PRO A 153 13.15 -12.29 -2.54
N VAL A 154 13.04 -11.69 -1.36
CA VAL A 154 12.09 -10.61 -1.03
C VAL A 154 12.74 -9.25 -1.10
N THR A 155 12.07 -8.31 -1.72
CA THR A 155 12.27 -6.85 -1.59
C THR A 155 11.08 -6.25 -0.88
N TYR A 156 11.32 -5.40 0.11
CA TYR A 156 10.25 -4.71 0.84
C TYR A 156 10.02 -3.31 0.30
N LEU A 157 8.78 -2.99 0.00
CA LEU A 157 8.30 -1.64 -0.21
C LEU A 157 7.58 -1.17 1.06
N ASN A 158 8.24 -0.35 1.84
CA ASN A 158 7.69 0.20 3.07
C ASN A 158 6.95 1.50 2.78
N ILE A 159 5.65 1.52 3.03
CA ILE A 159 4.83 2.72 2.88
C ILE A 159 5.14 3.69 4.01
N GLY A 160 6.00 4.65 3.72
CA GLY A 160 6.34 5.75 4.61
C GLY A 160 5.58 7.02 4.22
N ALA A 161 4.27 6.91 4.06
CA ALA A 161 3.41 7.98 3.58
C ALA A 161 1.92 7.69 3.85
N THR A 162 1.08 8.71 3.73
CA THR A 162 -0.37 8.54 3.52
C THR A 162 -0.65 8.48 2.03
N PHE A 163 -1.57 7.64 1.63
CA PHE A 163 -2.05 7.56 0.24
C PHE A 163 -2.92 8.77 -0.09
N MET A 164 -2.68 9.39 -1.24
CA MET A 164 -3.47 10.55 -1.68
C MET A 164 -4.93 10.18 -1.94
N ASP A 165 -5.21 8.97 -2.42
CA ASP A 165 -6.59 8.52 -2.64
C ASP A 165 -7.39 8.28 -1.34
N ASN A 166 -6.74 8.34 -0.17
CA ASN A 166 -7.47 8.40 1.11
C ASN A 166 -8.35 9.65 1.23
N PHE A 167 -8.13 10.69 0.44
CA PHE A 167 -9.05 11.84 0.39
C PHE A 167 -10.47 11.43 -0.04
N PHE A 168 -10.65 10.31 -0.75
CA PHE A 168 -11.98 9.78 -1.03
C PHE A 168 -12.73 9.30 0.22
N TRP A 169 -12.02 8.91 1.28
CA TRP A 169 -12.68 8.62 2.57
C TRP A 169 -13.24 9.89 3.22
N MET A 170 -12.64 11.06 2.91
CA MET A 170 -13.01 12.36 3.45
C MET A 170 -14.03 13.08 2.55
N LYS A 171 -14.48 12.40 1.47
CA LYS A 171 -15.34 13.00 0.43
C LYS A 171 -16.63 13.59 1.01
N ARG A 172 -17.28 12.95 1.98
CA ARG A 172 -18.55 13.44 2.54
C ARG A 172 -18.36 14.82 3.17
N GLY A 173 -17.43 14.96 4.10
CA GLY A 173 -17.14 16.25 4.74
C GLY A 173 -16.70 17.33 3.74
N LEU A 174 -15.86 16.96 2.76
CA LEU A 174 -15.41 17.87 1.70
C LEU A 174 -16.56 18.33 0.81
N LYS A 175 -17.43 17.42 0.39
CA LYS A 175 -18.57 17.69 -0.50
C LYS A 175 -19.70 18.46 0.21
N GLU A 176 -20.12 17.99 1.37
CA GLU A 176 -21.34 18.49 2.02
C GLU A 176 -21.08 19.69 2.93
N GLU A 177 -19.92 19.74 3.59
CA GLU A 177 -19.60 20.73 4.60
C GLU A 177 -18.42 21.65 4.23
N ARG A 178 -17.73 21.39 3.11
CA ARG A 178 -16.47 22.06 2.77
C ARG A 178 -15.46 21.97 3.91
N LYS A 179 -15.35 20.77 4.51
CA LYS A 179 -14.55 20.52 5.69
C LYS A 179 -13.71 19.26 5.52
N LEU A 180 -12.41 19.38 5.81
CA LEU A 180 -11.50 18.24 5.94
C LEU A 180 -11.52 17.78 7.40
N ILE A 181 -12.12 16.62 7.65
CA ILE A 181 -12.24 16.04 9.00
C ILE A 181 -11.24 14.88 9.10
N TRP A 182 -10.16 15.08 9.84
CA TRP A 182 -9.15 14.03 10.07
C TRP A 182 -8.23 14.38 11.23
N PRO A 183 -7.74 13.39 12.03
CA PRO A 183 -6.79 13.65 13.11
C PRO A 183 -5.50 14.29 12.60
N GLU A 184 -4.98 15.25 13.36
CA GLU A 184 -3.76 15.98 13.00
C GLU A 184 -2.54 15.09 13.08
N ARG A 185 -1.65 15.17 12.09
CA ARG A 185 -0.31 14.59 12.10
C ARG A 185 0.53 15.13 10.95
N LEU A 186 1.84 15.17 11.14
CA LEU A 186 2.80 15.46 10.08
C LEU A 186 3.15 14.16 9.35
N ILE A 187 2.94 14.11 8.04
CA ILE A 187 3.16 12.88 7.28
C ILE A 187 3.57 13.16 5.83
N PRO A 188 4.45 12.33 5.23
CA PRO A 188 4.66 12.34 3.79
C PRO A 188 3.46 11.78 3.02
N TRP A 189 3.42 12.05 1.71
CA TRP A 189 2.33 11.66 0.82
C TRP A 189 2.84 10.85 -0.36
N ILE A 190 1.94 10.03 -0.94
CA ILE A 190 2.24 9.28 -2.16
C ILE A 190 0.96 8.93 -2.93
N ASP A 191 1.02 8.99 -4.25
CA ASP A 191 -0.02 8.43 -5.12
C ASP A 191 0.17 6.91 -5.22
N PRO A 192 -0.86 6.09 -4.96
CA PRO A 192 -0.78 4.63 -5.13
C PRO A 192 -0.33 4.19 -6.52
N ARG A 193 -0.59 4.99 -7.56
CA ARG A 193 -0.12 4.75 -8.93
C ARG A 193 1.41 4.78 -9.04
N ASP A 194 2.07 5.70 -8.34
CA ASP A 194 3.54 5.76 -8.29
C ASP A 194 4.14 4.54 -7.59
N ILE A 195 3.48 4.01 -6.55
CA ILE A 195 3.91 2.76 -5.90
C ILE A 195 3.81 1.58 -6.88
N ALA A 196 2.73 1.52 -7.63
CA ALA A 196 2.51 0.48 -8.63
C ALA A 196 3.59 0.51 -9.73
N GLU A 197 3.93 1.68 -10.25
CA GLU A 197 5.02 1.84 -11.23
C GLU A 197 6.38 1.47 -10.63
N VAL A 198 6.69 1.86 -9.39
CA VAL A 198 7.90 1.43 -8.68
C VAL A 198 7.95 -0.09 -8.58
N ALA A 199 6.85 -0.72 -8.15
CA ALA A 199 6.79 -2.17 -8.03
C ALA A 199 7.02 -2.86 -9.38
N GLY A 200 6.38 -2.38 -10.45
CA GLY A 200 6.58 -2.88 -11.80
C GLY A 200 8.02 -2.71 -12.29
N THR A 201 8.60 -1.53 -12.09
CA THR A 201 9.99 -1.23 -12.46
C THR A 201 10.98 -2.16 -11.73
N LEU A 202 10.78 -2.43 -10.44
CA LEU A 202 11.65 -3.35 -9.68
C LEU A 202 11.49 -4.80 -10.14
N LEU A 203 10.28 -5.25 -10.47
CA LEU A 203 10.05 -6.59 -11.02
C LEU A 203 10.76 -6.76 -12.36
N LEU A 204 10.69 -5.75 -13.23
CA LEU A 204 11.31 -5.73 -14.55
C LEU A 204 12.81 -5.42 -14.52
N SER A 205 13.34 -4.99 -13.39
CA SER A 205 14.77 -4.70 -13.25
C SER A 205 15.61 -5.99 -13.23
N PRO A 206 16.68 -6.09 -14.02
CA PRO A 206 17.65 -7.18 -13.92
C PRO A 206 18.59 -7.02 -12.70
N ASN A 207 18.49 -5.92 -11.95
CA ASN A 207 19.40 -5.65 -10.83
C ASN A 207 19.07 -6.53 -9.62
N GLN A 208 19.92 -7.51 -9.32
CA GLN A 208 19.76 -8.42 -8.19
C GLN A 208 19.90 -7.73 -6.82
N ARG A 209 20.53 -6.54 -6.77
CA ARG A 209 20.75 -5.82 -5.50
C ARG A 209 19.47 -5.36 -4.82
N HIS A 210 18.34 -5.33 -5.52
CA HIS A 210 17.05 -5.03 -4.91
C HIS A 210 16.56 -6.15 -3.97
N ILE A 211 16.96 -7.41 -4.22
CA ILE A 211 16.59 -8.54 -3.37
C ILE A 211 17.25 -8.38 -1.98
N GLY A 212 16.46 -8.56 -0.93
CA GLY A 212 16.88 -8.35 0.45
C GLY A 212 16.84 -6.89 0.90
N GLN A 213 16.47 -5.94 0.03
CA GLN A 213 16.41 -4.52 0.37
C GLN A 213 15.06 -4.13 0.97
N PHE A 214 15.11 -3.04 1.75
CA PHE A 214 13.97 -2.38 2.37
C PHE A 214 13.93 -0.93 1.92
N HIS A 215 12.99 -0.60 1.06
CA HIS A 215 12.85 0.73 0.49
C HIS A 215 11.62 1.43 1.06
N THR A 216 11.83 2.54 1.77
CA THR A 216 10.71 3.40 2.19
C THR A 216 10.27 4.26 1.01
N VAL A 217 8.97 4.20 0.69
CA VAL A 217 8.36 4.91 -0.43
C VAL A 217 7.48 6.06 0.05
N ASN A 218 7.76 7.24 -0.46
CA ASN A 218 6.96 8.46 -0.41
C ASN A 218 7.29 9.29 -1.65
N ASN A 219 6.53 10.37 -1.92
CA ASN A 219 6.80 11.15 -3.12
C ASN A 219 8.06 12.05 -3.03
N GLY A 220 8.68 12.15 -1.84
CA GLY A 220 9.92 12.89 -1.61
C GLY A 220 9.80 14.43 -1.68
N HIS A 221 8.58 14.95 -1.81
CA HIS A 221 8.31 16.38 -1.97
C HIS A 221 7.36 16.92 -0.90
N ASP A 222 6.30 16.18 -0.58
CA ASP A 222 5.26 16.63 0.34
C ASP A 222 5.44 15.99 1.72
N LEU A 223 5.78 16.81 2.69
CA LEU A 223 5.73 16.51 4.12
C LEU A 223 4.83 17.57 4.74
N MET A 224 3.58 17.22 5.00
CA MET A 224 2.53 18.17 5.33
C MET A 224 1.67 17.68 6.48
N ARG A 225 1.18 18.62 7.29
CA ARG A 225 0.09 18.39 8.23
C ARG A 225 -1.25 18.38 7.51
N PHE A 226 -2.26 17.77 8.10
CA PHE A 226 -3.61 17.79 7.51
C PHE A 226 -4.20 19.21 7.47
N GLN A 227 -3.83 20.09 8.40
CA GLN A 227 -4.17 21.49 8.31
C GLN A 227 -3.57 22.15 7.05
N ASP A 228 -2.28 21.91 6.76
CA ASP A 228 -1.62 22.45 5.56
C ASP A 228 -2.31 21.95 4.29
N VAL A 229 -2.79 20.69 4.32
CA VAL A 229 -3.55 20.12 3.20
C VAL A 229 -4.89 20.82 3.01
N ALA A 230 -5.63 21.16 4.07
CA ALA A 230 -6.87 21.92 3.95
C ALA A 230 -6.64 23.33 3.41
N GLU A 231 -5.53 23.97 3.79
CA GLU A 231 -5.10 25.26 3.24
C GLU A 231 -4.75 25.13 1.75
N LEU A 232 -4.03 24.09 1.37
CA LEU A 232 -3.71 23.78 -0.01
C LEU A 232 -4.97 23.49 -0.85
N MET A 233 -5.94 22.73 -0.32
CA MET A 233 -7.24 22.51 -0.95
C MET A 233 -7.96 23.84 -1.19
N THR A 234 -7.94 24.75 -0.20
CA THR A 234 -8.54 26.10 -0.32
C THR A 234 -7.91 26.88 -1.46
N GLU A 235 -6.57 26.86 -1.54
CA GLU A 235 -5.84 27.55 -2.61
C GLU A 235 -6.15 26.96 -3.99
N VAL A 236 -6.02 25.63 -4.13
CA VAL A 236 -6.17 24.92 -5.41
C VAL A 236 -7.60 24.96 -5.93
N TRP A 237 -8.57 24.85 -5.05
CA TRP A 237 -9.97 24.77 -5.44
C TRP A 237 -10.65 26.14 -5.53
N GLY A 238 -10.04 27.20 -4.93
CA GLY A 238 -10.58 28.55 -4.95
C GLY A 238 -11.82 28.72 -4.08
N GLU A 239 -12.06 27.82 -3.14
CA GLU A 239 -13.12 27.87 -2.15
C GLU A 239 -12.61 27.42 -0.79
N LYS A 240 -13.10 28.04 0.29
CA LYS A 240 -12.59 27.77 1.64
C LYS A 240 -12.93 26.35 2.08
N ILE A 241 -11.91 25.59 2.42
CA ILE A 241 -12.03 24.29 3.08
C ILE A 241 -11.63 24.46 4.55
N ALA A 242 -12.56 24.22 5.46
CA ALA A 242 -12.28 24.25 6.89
C ALA A 242 -11.54 22.95 7.30
N TYR A 243 -10.80 23.03 8.39
CA TYR A 243 -10.16 21.85 8.97
C TYR A 243 -10.69 21.58 10.36
N ASP A 244 -10.97 20.31 10.67
CA ASP A 244 -11.44 19.86 11.98
C ASP A 244 -10.75 18.55 12.38
N SER A 245 -9.87 18.64 13.39
CA SER A 245 -9.14 17.51 13.93
C SER A 245 -9.72 16.99 15.25
N SER A 246 -10.91 17.50 15.65
CA SER A 246 -11.53 17.08 16.92
C SER A 246 -11.93 15.61 16.90
N LYS A 247 -11.84 15.00 18.07
CA LYS A 247 -12.26 13.61 18.27
C LYS A 247 -13.73 13.44 17.95
N GLU A 248 -14.53 14.38 18.36
CA GLU A 248 -15.99 14.40 18.21
C GLU A 248 -16.36 14.35 16.74
N ALA A 249 -15.80 15.26 15.92
CA ALA A 249 -16.04 15.31 14.49
C ALA A 249 -15.57 14.02 13.79
N PHE A 250 -14.41 13.48 14.17
CA PHE A 250 -13.91 12.23 13.60
C PHE A 250 -14.84 11.05 13.89
N PHE A 251 -15.34 10.93 15.11
CA PHE A 251 -16.24 9.82 15.47
C PHE A 251 -17.63 9.99 14.85
N GLU A 252 -18.11 11.21 14.71
CA GLU A 252 -19.37 11.50 14.03
C GLU A 252 -19.29 11.17 12.54
N GLU A 253 -18.19 11.55 11.87
CA GLU A 253 -17.96 11.32 10.46
C GLU A 253 -17.77 9.83 10.12
N TYR A 254 -16.88 9.14 10.84
CA TYR A 254 -16.44 7.80 10.45
C TYR A 254 -17.07 6.67 11.27
N GLY A 255 -17.61 6.96 12.46
CA GLY A 255 -18.20 5.98 13.35
C GLY A 255 -19.33 5.16 12.72
N PRO A 256 -20.29 5.77 12.00
CA PRO A 256 -21.39 5.03 11.37
C PRO A 256 -20.93 3.97 10.35
N HIS A 257 -19.81 4.20 9.70
CA HIS A 257 -19.27 3.31 8.66
C HIS A 257 -18.22 2.32 9.15
N MET A 258 -17.47 2.69 10.20
CA MET A 258 -16.36 1.89 10.73
C MET A 258 -16.72 1.09 11.97
N GLY A 259 -17.79 1.46 12.68
CA GLY A 259 -18.15 0.83 13.96
C GLY A 259 -17.01 0.93 14.98
N GLU A 260 -16.76 -0.14 15.74
CA GLU A 260 -15.70 -0.15 16.77
C GLU A 260 -14.29 0.09 16.21
N LYS A 261 -14.06 -0.12 14.92
CA LYS A 261 -12.74 0.13 14.29
C LYS A 261 -12.34 1.59 14.31
N VAL A 262 -13.31 2.53 14.39
CA VAL A 262 -13.03 3.97 14.46
C VAL A 262 -12.21 4.35 15.68
N LYS A 263 -12.47 3.72 16.84
CA LYS A 263 -11.71 3.95 18.08
C LYS A 263 -10.24 3.58 17.91
N TYR A 264 -10.03 2.39 17.36
CA TYR A 264 -8.72 1.86 17.07
C TYR A 264 -7.92 2.76 16.10
N LEU A 265 -8.56 3.18 15.01
CA LEU A 265 -7.95 4.05 14.01
C LEU A 265 -7.58 5.43 14.60
N TYR A 266 -8.47 5.99 15.42
CA TYR A 266 -8.21 7.25 16.12
C TYR A 266 -7.01 7.13 17.08
N GLU A 267 -6.97 6.08 17.90
CA GLU A 267 -5.85 5.83 18.83
C GLU A 267 -4.53 5.64 18.08
N PHE A 268 -4.56 4.99 16.93
CA PHE A 268 -3.38 4.81 16.07
C PHE A 268 -2.84 6.17 15.58
N PHE A 269 -3.70 7.05 15.08
CA PHE A 269 -3.28 8.38 14.62
C PHE A 269 -2.80 9.26 15.77
N ARG A 270 -3.46 9.17 16.94
CA ARG A 270 -2.99 9.88 18.15
C ARG A 270 -1.62 9.37 18.61
N TYR A 271 -1.38 8.07 18.51
CA TYR A 271 -0.06 7.51 18.79
C TYR A 271 1.00 8.07 17.84
N GLU A 272 0.72 8.12 16.54
CA GLU A 272 1.65 8.69 15.55
C GLU A 272 1.95 10.16 15.83
N GLU A 273 0.95 10.97 16.11
CA GLU A 273 1.13 12.39 16.45
C GLU A 273 1.93 12.59 17.73
N GLN A 274 1.56 11.92 18.82
CA GLN A 274 2.17 12.09 20.13
C GLN A 274 3.62 11.59 20.20
N ASN A 275 4.01 10.69 19.33
CA ASN A 275 5.37 10.15 19.29
C ASN A 275 6.16 10.67 18.09
N GLU A 276 5.65 11.67 17.37
CA GLU A 276 6.29 12.27 16.20
C GLU A 276 6.77 11.21 15.20
N VAL A 277 5.90 10.22 14.94
CA VAL A 277 6.20 9.14 14.00
C VAL A 277 6.16 9.69 12.58
N VAL A 278 7.30 10.12 12.08
CA VAL A 278 7.43 10.75 10.76
C VAL A 278 8.50 10.04 9.95
N TRP A 279 8.14 9.65 8.72
CA TRP A 279 9.14 9.18 7.77
C TRP A 279 9.79 10.35 7.05
N ALA A 280 11.12 10.31 6.91
CA ALA A 280 11.82 11.33 6.13
C ALA A 280 11.43 11.23 4.64
N PRO A 281 11.10 12.35 3.97
CA PRO A 281 11.01 12.39 2.51
C PRO A 281 12.33 11.92 1.89
N ASN A 282 12.24 11.13 0.82
CA ASN A 282 13.40 10.59 0.14
C ASN A 282 13.19 10.54 -1.38
N LYS A 283 14.27 10.35 -2.14
CA LYS A 283 14.26 10.36 -3.61
C LYS A 283 14.16 8.97 -4.24
N PHE A 284 13.88 7.94 -3.47
CA PHE A 284 13.86 6.57 -4.00
C PHE A 284 12.82 6.40 -5.12
N VAL A 285 11.60 6.89 -4.92
CA VAL A 285 10.52 6.81 -5.93
C VAL A 285 10.90 7.59 -7.17
N GLU A 286 11.33 8.84 -7.03
CA GLU A 286 11.75 9.71 -8.14
C GLU A 286 12.88 9.09 -8.97
N ILE A 287 13.91 8.55 -8.30
CA ILE A 287 15.05 7.90 -8.97
C ILE A 287 14.62 6.61 -9.68
N THR A 288 13.76 5.82 -9.03
CA THR A 288 13.29 4.55 -9.60
C THR A 288 12.42 4.77 -10.83
N LEU A 289 11.56 5.78 -10.81
CA LEU A 289 10.67 6.11 -11.92
C LEU A 289 11.36 6.92 -13.03
N GLY A 290 12.49 7.57 -12.74
CA GLY A 290 13.15 8.50 -13.68
C GLY A 290 12.31 9.76 -13.97
N ARG A 291 11.30 10.05 -13.15
CA ARG A 291 10.43 11.22 -13.24
C ARG A 291 10.01 11.68 -11.83
N LYS A 292 9.59 12.93 -11.74
CA LYS A 292 8.99 13.45 -10.51
C LYS A 292 7.69 12.67 -10.18
N PRO A 293 7.52 12.17 -8.94
CA PRO A 293 6.26 11.59 -8.50
C PRO A 293 5.17 12.65 -8.41
N LYS A 294 3.90 12.22 -8.42
CA LYS A 294 2.76 13.12 -8.26
C LYS A 294 2.81 13.82 -6.90
N THR A 295 2.62 15.15 -6.90
CA THR A 295 2.49 15.94 -5.68
C THR A 295 1.03 15.97 -5.20
N VAL A 296 0.83 16.31 -3.91
CA VAL A 296 -0.51 16.51 -3.35
C VAL A 296 -1.27 17.58 -4.13
N ARG A 297 -0.61 18.69 -4.51
CA ARG A 297 -1.20 19.74 -5.33
C ARG A 297 -1.75 19.19 -6.65
N GLU A 298 -0.90 18.54 -7.43
CA GLU A 298 -1.27 17.97 -8.74
C GLU A 298 -2.39 16.92 -8.61
N TRP A 299 -2.39 16.15 -7.52
CA TRP A 299 -3.44 15.19 -7.25
C TRP A 299 -4.78 15.85 -6.91
N LEU A 300 -4.77 16.89 -6.10
CA LEU A 300 -5.96 17.68 -5.73
C LEU A 300 -6.56 18.42 -6.93
N GLU A 301 -5.72 18.96 -7.83
CA GLU A 301 -6.15 19.56 -9.10
C GLU A 301 -6.88 18.54 -9.98
N GLU A 302 -6.30 17.34 -10.13
CA GLU A 302 -6.85 16.22 -10.94
C GLU A 302 -8.20 15.72 -10.39
N HIS A 303 -8.38 15.71 -9.07
CA HIS A 303 -9.52 15.04 -8.43
C HIS A 303 -10.56 16.00 -7.82
N LYS A 304 -10.46 17.31 -8.06
CA LYS A 304 -11.39 18.32 -7.53
C LYS A 304 -12.86 17.92 -7.74
N GLU A 305 -13.22 17.67 -8.99
CA GLU A 305 -14.61 17.33 -9.37
C GLU A 305 -15.09 16.05 -8.68
N ALA A 306 -14.21 15.05 -8.57
CA ALA A 306 -14.54 13.78 -7.95
C ALA A 306 -14.74 13.88 -6.43
N LEU A 307 -14.10 14.85 -5.77
CA LEU A 307 -14.19 15.06 -4.33
C LEU A 307 -15.35 16.01 -3.94
N LEU A 308 -15.66 16.99 -4.78
CA LEU A 308 -16.62 18.04 -4.44
C LEU A 308 -18.03 17.80 -5.02
N ASN A 309 -18.16 16.89 -5.97
CA ASN A 309 -19.39 16.49 -6.63
C ASN A 309 -19.70 15.01 -6.42
#